data_c4c089646acbe384c26baaa44c02d9b7
#
_entry.id   c4c089646acbe384c26baaa44c02d9b7
#
_cell.length_a   1.000
_cell.length_b   1.000
_cell.length_c   1.000
_cell.angle_alpha   90.00
_cell.angle_beta   90.00
_cell.angle_gamma   90.00
#
_symmetry.space_group_name_H-M   'P 1'
#
loop_
_entity.id
_entity.type
_entity.pdbx_description
1 polymer ?
#
loop_
_entity_poly.entity_id
_entity_poly.type
_entity_poly.pdbx_seq_one_letter_code
_entity_poly.pdbx_strand_id
1 'polypeptide(L)'
;MHVLADARGRPVHAVLGAGQQHDCTRALELLQAVRKTGKVLADKAYDTNQVLAAVAALGAEAVIPSQPRRRVARPVDVVCYRQRNRIERLMSRLKQFRRLATRYDKTASSYLGFVHFVCALLWLR
;
A
#
# COMPACT_ATOMS: atom_id res chain seq x y z
N MET A 1 -4.39 5.96 6.34
CA MET A 1 -4.63 4.52 6.07
C MET A 1 -3.72 4.05 4.95
N HIS A 2 -3.08 2.94 5.16
CA HIS A 2 -2.22 2.31 4.17
C HIS A 2 -2.79 0.94 3.84
N VAL A 3 -2.87 0.61 2.56
CA VAL A 3 -3.51 -0.61 2.08
C VAL A 3 -2.56 -1.37 1.17
N LEU A 4 -2.44 -2.66 1.43
CA LEU A 4 -1.78 -3.61 0.54
C LEU A 4 -2.85 -4.30 -0.32
N ALA A 5 -2.66 -4.31 -1.62
CA ALA A 5 -3.57 -4.97 -2.55
C ALA A 5 -2.83 -6.05 -3.35
N ASP A 6 -3.58 -7.06 -3.80
CA ASP A 6 -3.04 -8.10 -4.67
C ASP A 6 -3.02 -7.64 -6.14
N ALA A 7 -2.53 -8.51 -7.02
CA ALA A 7 -2.41 -8.19 -8.44
C ALA A 7 -3.76 -7.91 -9.13
N ARG A 8 -4.86 -8.32 -8.53
CA ARG A 8 -6.22 -8.04 -9.04
C ARG A 8 -6.83 -6.77 -8.44
N GLY A 9 -6.08 -6.08 -7.58
CA GLY A 9 -6.56 -4.87 -6.92
C GLY A 9 -7.47 -5.14 -5.73
N ARG A 10 -7.44 -6.35 -5.17
CA ARG A 10 -8.23 -6.69 -3.99
C ARG A 10 -7.42 -6.38 -2.72
N PRO A 11 -8.05 -5.81 -1.69
CA PRO A 11 -7.32 -5.49 -0.46
C PRO A 11 -6.91 -6.76 0.29
N VAL A 12 -5.64 -6.83 0.68
CA VAL A 12 -5.08 -7.96 1.43
C VAL A 12 -4.89 -7.59 2.89
N HIS A 13 -4.40 -6.39 3.16
CA HIS A 13 -4.13 -5.93 4.51
C HIS A 13 -4.19 -4.41 4.56
N ALA A 14 -4.61 -3.87 5.70
CA ALA A 14 -4.69 -2.44 5.90
C ALA A 14 -4.16 -2.08 7.29
N VAL A 15 -3.44 -0.97 7.38
CA VAL A 15 -2.96 -0.43 8.66
C VAL A 15 -3.24 1.06 8.73
N LEU A 16 -3.39 1.56 9.95
CA LEU A 16 -3.51 3.00 10.19
C LEU A 16 -2.15 3.56 10.61
N GLY A 17 -1.82 4.72 10.08
CA GLY A 17 -0.64 5.47 10.49
C GLY A 17 -1.03 6.73 11.25
N ALA A 18 -0.18 7.17 12.19
CA ALA A 18 -0.31 8.50 12.75
C ALA A 18 0.02 9.52 11.66
N GLY A 19 -0.64 10.68 11.66
CA GLY A 19 -0.52 11.65 10.58
C GLY A 19 0.90 12.19 10.33
N GLN A 20 1.80 12.03 11.30
CA GLN A 20 3.20 12.49 11.20
C GLN A 20 4.20 11.36 10.93
N GLN A 21 3.74 10.11 10.87
CA GLN A 21 4.64 8.99 10.58
C GLN A 21 4.91 8.91 9.08
N HIS A 22 6.16 8.59 8.75
CA HIS A 22 6.54 8.33 7.37
C HIS A 22 5.83 7.09 6.84
N ASP A 23 5.38 7.16 5.60
CA ASP A 23 4.72 6.05 4.91
C ASP A 23 5.57 4.78 4.92
N CYS A 24 6.91 4.93 4.91
CA CYS A 24 7.85 3.82 4.91
C CYS A 24 7.69 2.89 6.12
N THR A 25 7.42 3.44 7.31
CA THR A 25 7.22 2.64 8.52
C THR A 25 6.01 1.71 8.37
N ARG A 26 4.92 2.23 7.80
CA ARG A 26 3.71 1.45 7.56
C ARG A 26 3.88 0.46 6.42
N ALA A 27 4.67 0.82 5.40
CA ALA A 27 5.01 -0.10 4.33
C ALA A 27 5.74 -1.33 4.84
N LEU A 28 6.68 -1.18 5.76
CA LEU A 28 7.38 -2.30 6.38
C LEU A 28 6.41 -3.23 7.11
N GLU A 29 5.45 -2.65 7.83
CA GLU A 29 4.41 -3.42 8.52
C GLU A 29 3.52 -4.19 7.53
N LEU A 30 3.12 -3.56 6.44
CA LEU A 30 2.32 -4.21 5.39
C LEU A 30 3.10 -5.34 4.71
N LEU A 31 4.39 -5.15 4.45
CA LEU A 31 5.21 -6.17 3.81
C LEU A 31 5.37 -7.42 4.66
N GLN A 32 5.24 -7.33 5.98
CA GLN A 32 5.26 -8.48 6.87
C GLN A 32 4.09 -9.44 6.60
N ALA A 33 2.99 -8.94 6.04
CA ALA A 33 1.84 -9.77 5.68
C ALA A 33 2.03 -10.52 4.37
N VAL A 34 3.06 -10.20 3.61
CA VAL A 34 3.34 -10.83 2.31
C VAL A 34 4.21 -12.06 2.52
N ARG A 35 3.77 -13.21 2.05
CA ARG A 35 4.56 -14.46 2.14
C ARG A 35 5.43 -14.66 0.92
N LYS A 36 4.89 -14.41 -0.26
CA LYS A 36 5.61 -14.58 -1.53
C LYS A 36 4.99 -13.69 -2.59
N THR A 37 5.83 -12.99 -3.32
CA THR A 37 5.41 -12.21 -4.47
C THR A 37 6.59 -12.05 -5.43
N GLY A 38 6.30 -11.83 -6.71
CA GLY A 38 7.33 -11.56 -7.71
C GLY A 38 7.72 -10.09 -7.77
N LYS A 39 6.76 -9.19 -7.55
CA LYS A 39 6.99 -7.75 -7.67
C LYS A 39 6.19 -7.00 -6.60
N VAL A 40 6.74 -5.86 -6.16
CA VAL A 40 6.07 -4.93 -5.26
C VAL A 40 6.06 -3.56 -5.94
N LEU A 41 4.87 -3.04 -6.18
CA LEU A 41 4.66 -1.75 -6.81
C LEU A 41 4.25 -0.73 -5.75
N ALA A 42 4.93 0.41 -5.74
CA ALA A 42 4.59 1.52 -4.84
C ALA A 42 5.05 2.84 -5.46
N ASP A 43 4.58 3.95 -4.92
CA ASP A 43 5.01 5.25 -5.41
C ASP A 43 6.38 5.65 -4.80
N LYS A 44 6.91 6.79 -5.26
CA LYS A 44 8.23 7.25 -4.83
C LYS A 44 8.34 7.57 -3.35
N ALA A 45 7.21 7.77 -2.65
CA ALA A 45 7.22 8.01 -1.21
C ALA A 45 7.76 6.81 -0.44
N TYR A 46 7.67 5.62 -1.02
CA TYR A 46 8.18 4.37 -0.43
C TYR A 46 9.61 4.04 -0.86
N ASP A 47 10.27 4.95 -1.59
CA ASP A 47 11.65 4.73 -2.04
C ASP A 47 12.63 5.01 -0.91
N THR A 48 12.80 4.05 -0.01
CA THR A 48 13.81 4.07 1.05
C THR A 48 14.60 2.78 1.02
N ASN A 49 15.83 2.84 1.55
CA ASN A 49 16.67 1.66 1.63
C ASN A 49 16.03 0.54 2.45
N GLN A 50 15.31 0.88 3.51
CA GLN A 50 14.62 -0.09 4.36
C GLN A 50 13.52 -0.84 3.59
N VAL A 51 12.69 -0.11 2.84
CA VAL A 51 11.63 -0.72 2.04
C VAL A 51 12.23 -1.59 0.93
N LEU A 52 13.26 -1.08 0.23
CA LEU A 52 13.93 -1.85 -0.82
C LEU A 52 14.56 -3.13 -0.27
N ALA A 53 15.18 -3.07 0.90
CA ALA A 53 15.75 -4.26 1.55
C ALA A 53 14.67 -5.26 1.94
N ALA A 54 13.54 -4.79 2.46
CA ALA A 54 12.42 -5.66 2.82
C ALA A 54 11.83 -6.36 1.60
N VAL A 55 11.69 -5.64 0.48
CA VAL A 55 11.22 -6.23 -0.78
C VAL A 55 12.20 -7.28 -1.29
N ALA A 56 13.50 -6.98 -1.25
CA ALA A 56 14.54 -7.93 -1.66
C ALA A 56 14.53 -9.19 -0.79
N ALA A 57 14.28 -9.04 0.52
CA ALA A 57 14.19 -10.17 1.44
C ALA A 57 13.03 -11.12 1.12
N LEU A 58 11.99 -10.63 0.44
CA LEU A 58 10.88 -11.45 -0.06
C LEU A 58 11.23 -12.17 -1.36
N GLY A 59 12.41 -11.93 -1.93
CA GLY A 59 12.77 -12.43 -3.26
C GLY A 59 12.01 -11.72 -4.39
N ALA A 60 11.48 -10.54 -4.13
CA ALA A 60 10.68 -9.79 -5.08
C ALA A 60 11.47 -8.65 -5.71
N GLU A 61 11.00 -8.19 -6.86
CA GLU A 61 11.50 -7.00 -7.53
C GLU A 61 10.72 -5.77 -7.07
N ALA A 62 11.44 -4.71 -6.69
CA ALA A 62 10.81 -3.44 -6.34
C ALA A 62 10.55 -2.62 -7.60
N VAL A 63 9.28 -2.31 -7.88
CA VAL A 63 8.86 -1.43 -8.97
C VAL A 63 8.41 -0.11 -8.33
N ILE A 64 9.40 0.65 -7.86
CA ILE A 64 9.22 1.88 -7.10
C ILE A 64 10.09 2.96 -7.75
N PRO A 65 9.51 4.08 -8.21
CA PRO A 65 10.31 5.18 -8.78
C PRO A 65 11.29 5.74 -7.78
N SER A 66 12.49 6.11 -8.25
CA SER A 66 13.50 6.72 -7.40
C SER A 66 13.11 8.14 -7.00
N GLN A 67 13.41 8.51 -5.77
CA GLN A 67 13.27 9.89 -5.33
C GLN A 67 14.34 10.76 -6.01
N PRO A 68 14.03 12.06 -6.27
CA PRO A 68 14.99 12.95 -6.94
C PRO A 68 16.31 13.11 -6.19
N ARG A 69 16.34 12.88 -4.87
CA ARG A 69 17.53 13.01 -4.02
C ARG A 69 18.53 11.88 -4.16
N ARG A 70 18.15 10.78 -4.79
CA ARG A 70 19.08 9.65 -4.95
C ARG A 70 20.18 9.99 -5.94
N ARG A 71 21.41 9.58 -5.61
CA ARG A 71 22.57 9.74 -6.50
C ARG A 71 22.41 8.96 -7.80
N VAL A 72 21.90 7.75 -7.68
CA VAL A 72 21.70 6.86 -8.83
C VAL A 72 20.22 6.50 -8.88
N ALA A 73 19.56 6.90 -9.95
CA ALA A 73 18.16 6.55 -10.18
C ALA A 73 18.08 5.09 -10.63
N ARG A 74 17.12 4.35 -10.09
CA ARG A 74 16.83 3.01 -10.59
C ARG A 74 15.93 3.11 -11.80
N PRO A 75 16.14 2.30 -12.84
CA PRO A 75 15.19 2.20 -13.93
C PRO A 75 13.89 1.57 -13.42
N VAL A 76 12.76 2.06 -13.89
CA VAL A 76 11.42 1.55 -13.55
C VAL A 76 10.77 1.03 -14.82
N ASP A 77 10.26 -0.19 -14.76
CA ASP A 77 9.42 -0.73 -15.82
C ASP A 77 8.10 0.04 -15.85
N VAL A 78 7.96 0.94 -16.82
CA VAL A 78 6.80 1.82 -16.94
C VAL A 78 5.52 1.00 -17.17
N VAL A 79 5.59 -0.06 -17.96
CA VAL A 79 4.43 -0.92 -18.23
C VAL A 79 3.96 -1.60 -16.96
N CYS A 80 4.89 -2.14 -16.19
CA CYS A 80 4.59 -2.76 -14.90
C CYS A 80 4.07 -1.74 -13.90
N TYR A 81 4.72 -0.58 -13.80
CA TYR A 81 4.33 0.47 -12.86
C TYR A 81 2.92 1.00 -13.10
N ARG A 82 2.46 1.03 -14.34
CA ARG A 82 1.09 1.44 -14.67
C ARG A 82 0.04 0.58 -13.99
N GLN A 83 0.38 -0.66 -13.63
CA GLN A 83 -0.55 -1.54 -12.91
C GLN A 83 -0.84 -1.04 -11.50
N ARG A 84 -0.05 -0.09 -10.97
CA ARG A 84 -0.34 0.57 -9.70
C ARG A 84 -1.69 1.29 -9.71
N ASN A 85 -2.26 1.57 -10.87
CA ASN A 85 -3.59 2.16 -10.97
C ASN A 85 -4.68 1.31 -10.30
N ARG A 86 -4.42 0.01 -10.10
CA ARG A 86 -5.35 -0.89 -9.40
C ARG A 86 -5.49 -0.52 -7.94
N ILE A 87 -4.39 -0.14 -7.28
CA ILE A 87 -4.46 0.35 -5.89
C ILE A 87 -5.16 1.72 -5.83
N GLU A 88 -4.94 2.58 -6.82
CA GLU A 88 -5.62 3.88 -6.90
C GLU A 88 -7.13 3.69 -7.05
N ARG A 89 -7.56 2.76 -7.88
CA ARG A 89 -8.98 2.42 -8.04
C ARG A 89 -9.56 1.84 -6.76
N LEU A 90 -8.79 0.99 -6.06
CA LEU A 90 -9.22 0.46 -4.77
C LEU A 90 -9.42 1.57 -3.76
N MET A 91 -8.45 2.49 -3.65
CA MET A 91 -8.57 3.63 -2.73
C MET A 91 -9.79 4.49 -3.07
N SER A 92 -10.09 4.69 -4.35
CA SER A 92 -11.29 5.41 -4.77
C SER A 92 -12.57 4.70 -4.34
N ARG A 93 -12.61 3.38 -4.48
CA ARG A 93 -13.77 2.59 -4.02
C ARG A 93 -13.93 2.66 -2.51
N LEU A 94 -12.84 2.59 -1.76
CA LEU A 94 -12.89 2.73 -0.30
C LEU A 94 -13.43 4.10 0.12
N LYS A 95 -13.04 5.16 -0.58
CA LYS A 95 -13.51 6.51 -0.30
C LYS A 95 -15.00 6.73 -0.61
N GLN A 96 -15.62 5.87 -1.43
CA GLN A 96 -17.05 5.91 -1.66
C GLN A 96 -17.85 5.56 -0.41
N PHE A 97 -17.25 4.84 0.54
CA PHE A 97 -17.87 4.61 1.83
C PHE A 97 -17.65 5.86 2.70
N ARG A 98 -18.70 6.63 2.85
CA ARG A 98 -18.67 7.93 3.52
C ARG A 98 -17.97 7.89 4.87
N ARG A 99 -18.18 6.83 5.63
CA ARG A 99 -17.60 6.65 6.95
C ARG A 99 -16.06 6.57 6.91
N LEU A 100 -15.50 5.96 5.88
CA LEU A 100 -14.05 5.91 5.69
C LEU A 100 -13.50 7.27 5.24
N ALA A 101 -14.21 7.94 4.34
CA ALA A 101 -13.77 9.23 3.80
C ALA A 101 -13.74 10.33 4.85
N THR A 102 -14.72 10.33 5.76
CA THR A 102 -14.87 11.37 6.78
C THR A 102 -14.33 10.97 8.15
N ARG A 103 -14.04 9.69 8.35
CA ARG A 103 -13.53 9.15 9.60
C ARG A 103 -14.38 9.52 10.80
N TYR A 104 -15.66 9.17 10.76
CA TYR A 104 -16.61 9.44 11.84
C TYR A 104 -16.31 8.67 13.13
N ASP A 105 -15.57 7.57 13.07
CA ASP A 105 -15.28 6.78 14.25
C ASP A 105 -14.30 7.50 15.17
N LYS A 106 -14.61 7.51 16.46
CA LYS A 106 -13.84 8.23 17.47
C LYS A 106 -12.53 7.55 17.82
N THR A 107 -12.46 6.22 17.68
CA THR A 107 -11.27 5.44 18.02
C THR A 107 -10.62 4.85 16.78
N ALA A 108 -9.29 4.69 16.81
CA ALA A 108 -8.56 4.07 15.71
C ALA A 108 -8.96 2.61 15.51
N SER A 109 -9.23 1.87 16.60
CA SER A 109 -9.61 0.45 16.49
C SER A 109 -10.98 0.28 15.84
N SER A 110 -11.97 1.11 16.18
CA SER A 110 -13.29 1.09 15.55
C SER A 110 -13.19 1.44 14.06
N TYR A 111 -12.39 2.44 13.71
CA TYR A 111 -12.18 2.84 12.34
C TYR A 111 -11.53 1.71 11.53
N LEU A 112 -10.47 1.11 12.06
CA LEU A 112 -9.77 0.00 11.40
C LEU A 112 -10.68 -1.22 11.24
N GLY A 113 -11.52 -1.53 12.25
CA GLY A 113 -12.51 -2.60 12.15
C GLY A 113 -13.49 -2.36 11.01
N PHE A 114 -13.94 -1.13 10.82
CA PHE A 114 -14.82 -0.77 9.71
C PHE A 114 -14.09 -0.87 8.36
N VAL A 115 -12.82 -0.47 8.29
CA VAL A 115 -12.00 -0.64 7.09
C VAL A 115 -11.90 -2.13 6.71
N HIS A 116 -11.63 -3.00 7.69
CA HIS A 116 -11.56 -4.44 7.43
C HIS A 116 -12.89 -5.01 6.95
N PHE A 117 -14.00 -4.55 7.51
CA PHE A 117 -15.34 -4.94 7.07
C PHE A 117 -15.58 -4.56 5.61
N VAL A 118 -15.28 -3.32 5.24
CA VAL A 118 -15.43 -2.83 3.86
C VAL A 118 -14.52 -3.61 2.91
N CYS A 119 -13.28 -3.88 3.30
CA CYS A 119 -12.38 -4.69 2.50
C CYS A 119 -12.94 -6.10 2.26
N ALA A 120 -13.53 -6.72 3.28
CA ALA A 120 -14.18 -8.02 3.13
C ALA A 120 -15.35 -7.96 2.14
N LEU A 121 -16.16 -6.89 2.19
CA LEU A 121 -17.25 -6.69 1.23
C LEU A 121 -16.74 -6.59 -0.20
N LEU A 122 -15.62 -5.89 -0.41
CA LEU A 122 -15.03 -5.75 -1.74
C LEU A 122 -14.52 -7.08 -2.31
N TRP A 123 -14.15 -8.03 -1.47
CA TRP A 123 -13.76 -9.36 -1.90
C TRP A 123 -14.95 -10.17 -2.44
N LEU A 124 -16.15 -9.88 -1.97
CA LEU A 124 -17.37 -10.57 -2.38
C LEU A 124 -17.97 -10.07 -3.70
N ARG A 125 -17.46 -8.97 -4.23
CA ARG A 125 -17.95 -8.39 -5.48
C ARG A 125 -17.24 -8.91 -6.72
#